data_89852d6818c7be6ba5e457ab6efb037c
#
_entry.id   89852d6818c7be6ba5e457ab6efb037c
#
_cell.length_a   1.000
_cell.length_b   1.000
_cell.length_c   1.000
_cell.angle_alpha   90.00
_cell.angle_beta   90.00
_cell.angle_gamma   90.00
#
_symmetry.space_group_name_H-M   'P 1'
#
loop_
_entity.id
_entity.type
_entity.pdbx_description
1 polymer ?
#
loop_
_entity_poly.entity_id
_entity_poly.type
_entity_poly.pdbx_seq_one_letter_code
_entity_poly.pdbx_strand_id
1 'polypeptide(L)'
;METVLSLLKIDLGITHTLRDTFFTALLQSSQAEIEGKGIVLDLANIEDQMLLSDYAAWKYRKRQEDIGMSRNLFVRIRNRIVKVRSAYVET
;
A
#
# COMPACT_ATOMS: atom_id res chain seq x y z
N MET A 1 10.02 -2.38 6.86
CA MET A 1 9.52 -1.08 6.34
C MET A 1 10.53 -0.36 5.45
N GLU A 2 11.82 -0.53 5.67
CA GLU A 2 12.85 0.10 4.83
C GLU A 2 12.79 -0.33 3.37
N THR A 3 12.52 -1.60 3.11
CA THR A 3 12.37 -2.11 1.73
C THR A 3 11.19 -1.45 1.03
N VAL A 4 10.05 -1.31 1.72
CA VAL A 4 8.87 -0.69 1.16
C VAL A 4 9.10 0.79 0.91
N LEU A 5 9.82 1.46 1.81
CA LEU A 5 10.20 2.86 1.61
C LEU A 5 11.04 3.03 0.34
N SER A 6 12.01 2.13 0.13
CA SER A 6 12.84 2.16 -1.07
C SER A 6 12.01 1.94 -2.34
N LEU A 7 11.07 0.99 -2.31
CA LEU A 7 10.17 0.72 -3.43
C LEU A 7 9.32 1.95 -3.76
N LEU A 8 8.76 2.58 -2.74
CA LEU A 8 7.94 3.78 -2.91
C LEU A 8 8.74 4.92 -3.52
N LYS A 9 9.95 5.16 -3.01
CA LYS A 9 10.80 6.23 -3.51
C LYS A 9 11.20 6.00 -4.97
N ILE A 10 11.52 4.76 -5.33
CA ILE A 10 11.85 4.41 -6.72
C ILE A 10 10.64 4.70 -7.61
N ASP A 11 9.45 4.27 -7.21
CA ASP A 11 8.23 4.48 -7.98
C ASP A 11 7.92 5.97 -8.18
N LEU A 12 8.19 6.79 -7.18
CA LEU A 12 7.94 8.24 -7.23
C LEU A 12 9.10 9.03 -7.82
N GLY A 13 10.22 8.38 -8.13
CA GLY A 13 11.39 9.05 -8.70
C GLY A 13 12.16 9.89 -7.71
N ILE A 14 12.12 9.53 -6.42
CA ILE A 14 12.77 10.28 -5.35
C ILE A 14 14.11 9.64 -5.00
N THR A 15 15.19 10.44 -5.09
CA THR A 15 16.54 9.93 -4.87
C THR A 15 17.22 10.49 -3.62
N HIS A 16 16.61 11.48 -2.96
CA HIS A 16 17.15 12.08 -1.74
C HIS A 16 16.43 11.56 -0.49
N THR A 17 16.95 11.89 0.69
CA THR A 17 16.42 11.42 1.98
C THR A 17 15.67 12.50 2.76
N LEU A 18 15.50 13.69 2.18
CA LEU A 18 14.95 14.87 2.87
C LEU A 18 13.54 14.65 3.41
N ARG A 19 12.76 13.78 2.76
CA ARG A 19 11.37 13.53 3.14
C ARG A 19 11.11 12.10 3.58
N ASP A 20 12.15 11.37 3.97
CA ASP A 20 12.00 9.96 4.37
C ASP A 20 11.05 9.81 5.56
N THR A 21 11.09 10.73 6.53
CA THR A 21 10.16 10.71 7.66
C THR A 21 8.71 10.83 7.20
N PHE A 22 8.45 11.73 6.25
CA PHE A 22 7.12 11.89 5.66
C PHE A 22 6.66 10.61 4.96
N PHE A 23 7.51 10.03 4.11
CA PHE A 23 7.15 8.83 3.36
C PHE A 23 6.97 7.62 4.28
N THR A 24 7.76 7.52 5.35
CA THR A 24 7.57 6.47 6.35
C THR A 24 6.21 6.60 7.03
N ALA A 25 5.84 7.81 7.42
CA ALA A 25 4.51 8.07 8.00
C ALA A 25 3.39 7.75 7.01
N LEU A 26 3.58 8.08 5.74
CA LEU A 26 2.62 7.78 4.68
C LEU A 26 2.42 6.27 4.52
N LEU A 27 3.52 5.50 4.56
CA LEU A 27 3.46 4.04 4.51
C LEU A 27 2.76 3.46 5.73
N GLN A 28 3.04 3.95 6.92
CA GLN A 28 2.40 3.48 8.14
C GLN A 28 0.90 3.76 8.11
N SER A 29 0.50 4.94 7.68
CA SER A 29 -0.91 5.29 7.56
C SER A 29 -1.60 4.46 6.46
N SER A 30 -0.91 4.20 5.36
CA SER A 30 -1.43 3.35 4.28
C SER A 30 -1.62 1.91 4.75
N GLN A 31 -0.67 1.38 5.51
CA GLN A 31 -0.78 0.04 6.10
C GLN A 31 -2.00 -0.03 7.02
N ALA A 32 -2.19 0.95 7.88
CA ALA A 32 -3.33 0.99 8.78
C ALA A 32 -4.67 1.01 8.01
N GLU A 33 -4.74 1.77 6.92
CA GLU A 33 -5.95 1.82 6.09
C GLU A 33 -6.24 0.49 5.41
N ILE A 34 -5.21 -0.17 4.87
CA ILE A 34 -5.36 -1.49 4.23
C ILE A 34 -5.79 -2.52 5.27
N GLU A 35 -5.15 -2.53 6.42
CA GLU A 35 -5.48 -3.47 7.50
C GLU A 35 -6.86 -3.20 8.08
N GLY A 36 -7.29 -1.94 8.09
CA GLY A 36 -8.65 -1.55 8.48
C GLY A 36 -9.73 -2.14 7.58
N LYS A 37 -9.37 -2.58 6.37
CA LYS A 37 -10.29 -3.25 5.44
C LYS A 37 -10.37 -4.76 5.68
N GLY A 38 -9.65 -5.28 6.67
CA GLY A 38 -9.62 -6.70 6.98
C GLY A 38 -8.48 -7.48 6.33
N ILE A 39 -7.53 -6.79 5.72
CA ILE A 39 -6.36 -7.39 5.07
C ILE A 39 -5.20 -7.39 6.06
N VAL A 40 -4.57 -8.54 6.29
CA VAL A 40 -3.34 -8.62 7.08
C VAL A 40 -2.16 -8.60 6.12
N LEU A 41 -1.29 -7.59 6.26
CA LEU A 41 -0.09 -7.46 5.43
C LEU A 41 1.10 -8.16 6.07
N ASP A 42 1.74 -9.02 5.30
CA ASP A 42 3.02 -9.64 5.68
C ASP A 42 4.14 -8.93 4.91
N LEU A 43 4.85 -8.05 5.60
CA LEU A 43 5.88 -7.23 4.96
C LEU A 43 7.16 -8.02 4.63
N ALA A 44 7.22 -9.29 4.96
CA ALA A 44 8.26 -10.19 4.46
C ALA A 44 7.92 -10.74 3.07
N ASN A 45 6.66 -10.58 2.62
CA ASN A 45 6.19 -11.06 1.33
C ASN A 45 6.26 -9.92 0.31
N ILE A 46 6.89 -10.21 -0.85
CA ILE A 46 7.09 -9.17 -1.88
C ILE A 46 5.75 -8.65 -2.45
N GLU A 47 4.74 -9.49 -2.59
CA GLU A 47 3.44 -9.06 -3.10
C GLU A 47 2.79 -8.06 -2.15
N ASP A 48 2.91 -8.28 -0.85
CA ASP A 48 2.37 -7.37 0.15
C ASP A 48 3.18 -6.07 0.22
N GLN A 49 4.49 -6.15 0.05
CA GLN A 49 5.34 -4.97 -0.06
C GLN A 49 4.92 -4.11 -1.26
N MET A 50 4.69 -4.74 -2.40
CA MET A 50 4.27 -4.03 -3.62
C MET A 50 2.87 -3.43 -3.46
N LEU A 51 1.95 -4.17 -2.84
CA LEU A 51 0.60 -3.66 -2.60
C LEU A 51 0.64 -2.40 -1.72
N LEU A 52 1.41 -2.45 -0.64
CA LEU A 52 1.55 -1.31 0.27
C LEU A 52 2.21 -0.12 -0.44
N SER A 53 3.28 -0.36 -1.20
CA SER A 53 3.97 0.68 -1.94
C SER A 53 3.03 1.33 -2.97
N ASP A 54 2.29 0.54 -3.72
CA ASP A 54 1.37 1.05 -4.75
C ASP A 54 0.23 1.86 -4.13
N TYR A 55 -0.29 1.42 -3.00
CA TYR A 55 -1.33 2.14 -2.28
C TYR A 55 -0.82 3.49 -1.77
N ALA A 56 0.37 3.50 -1.17
CA ALA A 56 0.98 4.74 -0.68
C ALA A 56 1.29 5.70 -1.83
N ALA A 57 1.76 5.20 -2.96
CA ALA A 57 2.01 6.01 -4.15
C ALA A 57 0.72 6.67 -4.66
N TRP A 58 -0.37 5.91 -4.69
CA TRP A 58 -1.67 6.46 -5.07
C TRP A 58 -2.11 7.57 -4.11
N LYS A 59 -1.98 7.36 -2.81
CA LYS A 59 -2.33 8.38 -1.81
C LYS A 59 -1.50 9.64 -1.98
N TYR A 60 -0.22 9.50 -2.25
CA TYR A 60 0.67 10.64 -2.47
C TYR A 60 0.23 11.44 -3.71
N ARG A 61 -0.04 10.76 -4.82
CA ARG A 61 -0.47 11.41 -6.06
C ARG A 61 -1.85 12.04 -5.93
N LYS A 62 -2.75 11.39 -5.20
CA LYS A 62 -4.09 11.91 -4.96
C LYS A 62 -4.08 13.25 -4.24
N ARG A 63 -3.14 13.46 -3.32
CA ARG A 63 -3.02 14.74 -2.61
C ARG A 63 -2.71 15.90 -3.56
N GLN A 64 -2.06 15.62 -4.68
CA GLN A 64 -1.63 16.64 -5.64
C GLN A 64 -2.62 16.84 -6.78
N GLU A 65 -3.26 15.78 -7.24
CA GLU A 65 -4.06 15.79 -8.46
C GLU A 65 -5.50 15.27 -8.29
N ASP A 66 -5.85 14.84 -7.09
CA ASP A 66 -7.16 14.27 -6.77
C ASP A 66 -7.57 13.16 -7.75
N ILE A 67 -6.65 12.28 -8.07
CA ILE A 67 -6.89 11.15 -8.97
C ILE A 67 -7.53 9.98 -8.22
N GLY A 68 -8.43 9.27 -8.91
CA GLY A 68 -9.02 8.05 -8.36
C GLY A 68 -8.03 6.89 -8.32
N MET A 69 -8.36 5.89 -7.51
CA MET A 69 -7.57 4.67 -7.45
C MET A 69 -7.61 3.93 -8.79
N SER A 70 -6.47 3.43 -9.25
CA SER A 70 -6.43 2.64 -10.48
C SER A 70 -7.26 1.37 -10.32
N ARG A 71 -7.83 0.88 -11.44
CA ARG A 71 -8.61 -0.35 -11.43
C ARG A 71 -7.77 -1.53 -10.93
N ASN A 72 -6.52 -1.62 -11.34
CA ASN A 72 -5.63 -2.68 -10.91
C ASN A 72 -5.47 -2.71 -9.39
N LEU A 73 -5.18 -1.57 -8.79
CA LEU A 73 -5.01 -1.48 -7.34
C LEU A 73 -6.31 -1.81 -6.62
N PHE A 74 -7.43 -1.28 -7.09
CA PHE A 74 -8.75 -1.55 -6.52
C PHE A 74 -9.06 -3.06 -6.55
N VAL A 75 -8.82 -3.72 -7.69
CA VAL A 75 -9.10 -5.15 -7.85
C VAL A 75 -8.21 -5.98 -6.93
N ARG A 76 -6.94 -5.62 -6.80
CA ARG A 76 -6.01 -6.34 -5.91
C ARG A 76 -6.46 -6.27 -4.45
N ILE A 77 -6.88 -5.10 -4.00
CA ILE A 77 -7.40 -4.92 -2.63
C ILE A 77 -8.68 -5.71 -2.44
N ARG A 78 -9.61 -5.61 -3.40
CA ARG A 78 -10.87 -6.35 -3.35
C ARG A 78 -10.64 -7.85 -3.28
N ASN A 79 -9.73 -8.37 -4.08
CA ASN A 79 -9.41 -9.80 -4.10
C ASN A 79 -8.86 -10.27 -2.75
N ARG A 80 -8.04 -9.46 -2.09
CA ARG A 80 -7.52 -9.79 -0.76
C ARG A 80 -8.64 -9.82 0.29
N ILE A 81 -9.59 -8.90 0.23
CA ILE A 81 -10.75 -8.87 1.13
C ILE A 81 -11.61 -10.13 0.92
N VAL A 82 -11.91 -10.47 -0.32
CA VAL A 82 -12.71 -11.64 -0.66
C VAL A 82 -12.01 -12.92 -0.18
N LYS A 83 -10.71 -13.03 -0.35
CA LYS A 83 -9.93 -14.18 0.09
C LYS A 83 -10.02 -14.37 1.61
N VAL A 84 -9.90 -13.29 2.38
CA VAL A 84 -10.02 -13.34 3.84
C VAL A 84 -11.42 -13.80 4.25
N ARG A 85 -12.46 -13.25 3.63
CA ARG A 85 -13.85 -13.63 3.91
C ARG A 85 -14.13 -15.09 3.57
N SER A 86 -13.60 -15.58 2.46
CA SER A 86 -13.76 -16.99 2.07
C SER A 86 -13.11 -17.92 3.09
N ALA A 87 -11.96 -17.59 3.63
CA ALA A 87 -11.30 -18.36 4.67
C ALA A 87 -12.16 -18.44 5.93
N TYR A 88 -12.88 -17.37 6.28
CA TYR A 88 -13.79 -17.35 7.41
C TYR A 88 -15.02 -18.21 7.19
N VAL A 89 -15.57 -18.21 5.99
CA VAL A 89 -16.81 -18.92 5.66
C VAL A 89 -16.58 -20.43 5.60
N GLU A 90 -15.39 -20.87 5.26
CA GLU A 90 -15.05 -22.30 5.16
C GLU A 90 -14.81 -22.97 6.53
N THR A 91 -14.72 -22.20 7.58
CA THR A 91 -14.56 -22.74 8.94
C THR A 91 -15.91 -22.83 9.64
#